data_23f0fb26ba694209def9d2f037bf78f8
#
_entry.id   23f0fb26ba694209def9d2f037bf78f8
#
_cell.length_a   1.000
_cell.length_b   1.000
_cell.length_c   1.000
_cell.angle_alpha   90.00
_cell.angle_beta   90.00
_cell.angle_gamma   90.00
#
_symmetry.space_group_name_H-M   'P 1'
#
loop_
_entity.id
_entity.type
_entity.pdbx_description
1 polymer ?
#
loop_
_entity_poly.entity_id
_entity_poly.type
_entity_poly.pdbx_seq_one_letter_code
_entity_poly.pdbx_strand_id
1 'polypeptide(L)'
;MKKLLIIIVLIFSTHLAQSQDCNLNPERGSKNYIIGYGSLMDKESRIRTNKSAFVVKPILIKGFERTWGLQGGMYKITFLTIIKKENSAVNAVY
;
A
#
# COMPACT_ATOMS: atom_id res chain seq x y z
N MET A 1 47.34 -3.85 7.47
CA MET A 1 46.56 -4.66 6.54
C MET A 1 45.34 -5.30 7.19
N LYS A 2 45.40 -5.80 8.41
CA LYS A 2 44.24 -6.35 9.12
C LYS A 2 43.13 -5.32 9.39
N LYS A 3 43.45 -4.05 9.54
CA LYS A 3 42.48 -2.97 9.79
C LYS A 3 41.63 -2.61 8.57
N LEU A 4 42.15 -2.78 7.35
CA LEU A 4 41.41 -2.55 6.11
C LEU A 4 40.32 -3.58 5.84
N LEU A 5 40.58 -4.83 6.19
CA LEU A 5 39.60 -5.94 6.06
C LEU A 5 38.40 -5.75 6.98
N ILE A 6 38.60 -5.25 8.19
CA ILE A 6 37.53 -5.00 9.16
C ILE A 6 36.64 -3.86 8.69
N ILE A 7 37.16 -2.82 8.08
CA ILE A 7 36.41 -1.70 7.52
C ILE A 7 35.54 -2.14 6.35
N ILE A 8 36.01 -3.02 5.48
CA ILE A 8 35.24 -3.58 4.35
C ILE A 8 34.05 -4.39 4.84
N VAL A 9 34.22 -5.20 5.88
CA VAL A 9 33.14 -5.99 6.47
C VAL A 9 32.06 -5.10 7.10
N LEU A 10 32.44 -4.01 7.73
CA LEU A 10 31.50 -3.04 8.30
C LEU A 10 30.66 -2.32 7.23
N ILE A 11 31.24 -2.01 6.07
CA ILE A 11 30.53 -1.39 4.95
C ILE A 11 29.48 -2.36 4.35
N PHE A 12 29.80 -3.64 4.26
CA PHE A 12 28.85 -4.65 3.78
C PHE A 12 27.65 -4.87 4.72
N SER A 13 27.87 -4.80 6.04
CA SER A 13 26.78 -4.98 7.00
C SER A 13 25.79 -3.81 7.02
N THR A 14 26.18 -2.59 6.65
CA THR A 14 25.28 -1.45 6.57
C THR A 14 24.33 -1.50 5.35
N HIS A 15 24.70 -2.15 4.27
CA HIS A 15 23.82 -2.30 3.11
C HIS A 15 22.72 -3.34 3.31
N LEU A 16 22.88 -4.32 4.17
CA LEU A 16 21.89 -5.34 4.47
C LEU A 16 20.76 -4.85 5.39
N ALA A 17 20.94 -3.72 6.06
CA ALA A 17 19.95 -3.15 6.97
C ALA A 17 18.90 -2.28 6.30
N GLN A 18 18.91 -2.13 4.98
CA GLN A 18 17.98 -1.30 4.20
C GLN A 18 16.86 -2.11 3.52
N SER A 19 16.48 -3.25 4.05
CA SER A 19 15.27 -3.91 3.59
C SER A 19 14.08 -3.01 3.94
N GLN A 20 13.33 -2.62 2.91
CA GLN A 20 12.09 -1.89 3.11
C GLN A 20 11.12 -2.75 3.91
N ASP A 21 10.83 -2.31 5.11
CA ASP A 21 9.84 -2.95 5.94
C ASP A 21 8.46 -2.42 5.55
N CYS A 22 7.67 -3.27 4.89
CA CYS A 22 6.28 -2.98 4.53
C CYS A 22 5.30 -3.32 5.65
N ASN A 23 5.78 -3.51 6.87
CA ASN A 23 4.93 -3.79 8.00
C ASN A 23 4.14 -2.56 8.41
N LEU A 24 2.84 -2.63 8.23
CA LEU A 24 1.90 -1.69 8.80
C LEU A 24 1.74 -2.02 10.27
N ASN A 25 2.44 -1.29 11.14
CA ASN A 25 2.27 -1.38 12.58
C ASN A 25 1.43 -0.19 13.05
N PRO A 26 0.10 -0.32 13.10
CA PRO A 26 -0.74 0.73 13.63
C PRO A 26 -0.48 0.91 15.13
N GLU A 27 -0.35 2.15 15.57
CA GLU A 27 -0.20 2.45 16.98
C GLU A 27 -1.41 1.97 17.77
N ARG A 28 -1.17 1.38 18.94
CA ARG A 28 -2.24 0.98 19.86
C ARG A 28 -3.03 2.20 20.30
N GLY A 29 -4.35 2.12 20.16
CA GLY A 29 -5.26 3.20 20.57
C GLY A 29 -5.54 4.25 19.51
N SER A 30 -4.80 4.26 18.40
CA SER A 30 -5.14 5.11 17.25
C SER A 30 -6.20 4.44 16.37
N LYS A 31 -7.07 5.25 15.78
CA LYS A 31 -8.04 4.76 14.80
C LYS A 31 -7.35 4.55 13.47
N ASN A 32 -7.45 3.34 12.94
CA ASN A 32 -6.86 2.97 11.66
C ASN A 32 -7.96 2.65 10.66
N TYR A 33 -7.77 3.07 9.41
CA TYR A 33 -8.76 2.90 8.37
C TYR A 33 -8.14 2.26 7.15
N ILE A 34 -8.92 1.42 6.48
CA ILE A 34 -8.58 0.90 5.16
C ILE A 34 -9.45 1.62 4.15
N ILE A 35 -8.81 2.15 3.12
CA ILE A 35 -9.50 2.86 2.06
C ILE A 35 -9.68 1.95 0.86
N GLY A 36 -10.93 1.71 0.47
CA GLY A 36 -11.27 0.95 -0.71
C GLY A 36 -11.64 1.86 -1.86
N TYR A 37 -10.89 1.81 -2.94
CA TYR A 37 -11.14 2.62 -4.14
C TYR A 37 -11.45 1.80 -5.39
N GLY A 38 -11.45 0.50 -5.29
CA GLY A 38 -11.74 -0.44 -6.37
C GLY A 38 -12.83 -1.43 -5.96
N SER A 39 -12.55 -2.72 -6.08
CA SER A 39 -13.51 -3.79 -5.76
C SER A 39 -14.01 -3.75 -4.31
N LEU A 40 -13.24 -3.20 -3.39
CA LEU A 40 -13.66 -3.04 -2.00
C LEU A 40 -14.74 -1.98 -1.80
N MET A 41 -15.07 -1.20 -2.81
CA MET A 41 -16.25 -0.32 -2.79
C MET A 41 -17.55 -1.12 -2.86
N ASP A 42 -17.53 -2.29 -3.48
CA ASP A 42 -18.67 -3.18 -3.58
C ASP A 42 -18.85 -4.00 -2.31
N LYS A 43 -20.08 -4.01 -1.79
CA LYS A 43 -20.41 -4.68 -0.53
C LYS A 43 -20.09 -6.18 -0.57
N GLU A 44 -20.46 -6.86 -1.65
CA GLU A 44 -20.23 -8.31 -1.78
C GLU A 44 -18.75 -8.66 -1.78
N SER A 45 -17.94 -7.86 -2.48
CA SER A 45 -16.48 -8.03 -2.52
C SER A 45 -15.85 -7.83 -1.14
N ARG A 46 -16.29 -6.81 -0.41
CA ARG A 46 -15.81 -6.56 0.95
C ARG A 46 -16.11 -7.71 1.90
N ILE A 47 -17.35 -8.20 1.88
CA ILE A 47 -17.80 -9.27 2.78
C ILE A 47 -17.04 -10.57 2.50
N ARG A 48 -16.69 -10.85 1.25
CA ARG A 48 -15.84 -12.00 0.91
C ARG A 48 -14.46 -11.89 1.50
N THR A 49 -13.92 -10.68 1.56
CA THR A 49 -12.59 -10.44 2.14
C THR A 49 -12.64 -10.43 3.67
N ASN A 50 -13.63 -9.78 4.24
CA ASN A 50 -13.83 -9.72 5.68
C ASN A 50 -15.32 -9.54 5.99
N LYS A 51 -15.89 -10.51 6.68
CA LYS A 51 -17.32 -10.51 7.03
C LYS A 51 -17.75 -9.32 7.87
N SER A 52 -16.82 -8.70 8.60
CA SER A 52 -17.10 -7.51 9.42
C SER A 52 -17.13 -6.22 8.62
N ALA A 53 -16.69 -6.22 7.37
CA ALA A 53 -16.55 -5.02 6.54
C ALA A 53 -17.84 -4.68 5.75
N PHE A 54 -19.01 -4.81 6.37
CA PHE A 54 -20.27 -4.52 5.68
C PHE A 54 -20.73 -3.06 5.79
N VAL A 55 -20.28 -2.34 6.81
CA VAL A 55 -20.59 -0.92 6.97
C VAL A 55 -19.36 -0.09 6.61
N VAL A 56 -19.54 0.82 5.66
CA VAL A 56 -18.48 1.73 5.21
C VAL A 56 -19.07 3.13 5.03
N LYS A 57 -18.18 4.10 4.99
CA LYS A 57 -18.53 5.50 4.71
C LYS A 57 -17.85 5.97 3.43
N PRO A 58 -18.54 6.77 2.60
CA PRO A 58 -17.93 7.33 1.41
C PRO A 58 -16.90 8.40 1.79
N ILE A 59 -15.85 8.49 1.01
CA ILE A 59 -14.80 9.50 1.17
C ILE A 59 -14.31 9.95 -0.20
N LEU A 60 -13.88 11.21 -0.29
CA LEU A 60 -13.23 11.76 -1.46
C LEU A 60 -11.76 11.99 -1.13
N ILE A 61 -10.86 11.36 -1.88
CA ILE A 61 -9.42 11.50 -1.69
C ILE A 61 -8.89 12.45 -2.74
N LYS A 62 -8.48 13.62 -2.30
CA LYS A 62 -7.93 14.68 -3.17
C LYS A 62 -6.46 14.43 -3.47
N GLY A 63 -6.02 14.82 -4.65
CA GLY A 63 -4.63 14.71 -5.07
C GLY A 63 -4.25 13.35 -5.66
N PHE A 64 -5.24 12.54 -6.02
CA PHE A 64 -5.02 11.23 -6.62
C PHE A 64 -5.97 11.00 -7.79
N GLU A 65 -5.54 10.18 -8.72
CA GLU A 65 -6.33 9.71 -9.85
C GLU A 65 -6.31 8.19 -9.92
N ARG A 66 -7.45 7.62 -10.26
CA ARG A 66 -7.59 6.18 -10.51
C ARG A 66 -7.08 5.85 -11.90
N THR A 67 -6.27 4.83 -12.05
CA THR A 67 -5.72 4.41 -13.34
C THR A 67 -5.51 2.91 -13.43
N TRP A 68 -5.46 2.40 -14.64
CA TRP A 68 -5.07 1.03 -14.93
C TRP A 68 -3.56 1.01 -15.16
N GLY A 69 -2.77 0.85 -14.11
CA GLY A 69 -1.33 1.07 -14.18
C GLY A 69 -0.44 -0.10 -13.78
N LEU A 70 -0.99 -1.13 -13.16
CA LEU A 70 -0.20 -2.25 -12.68
C LEU A 70 -0.55 -3.52 -13.45
N GLN A 71 0.42 -4.08 -14.18
CA GLN A 71 0.28 -5.37 -14.83
C GLN A 71 0.83 -6.49 -13.95
N GLY A 72 0.01 -7.50 -13.65
CA GLY A 72 0.47 -8.72 -12.99
C GLY A 72 1.18 -9.65 -13.98
N GLY A 73 2.46 -9.98 -13.72
CA GLY A 73 3.36 -10.62 -14.68
C GLY A 73 2.88 -11.95 -15.26
N MET A 74 2.45 -12.92 -14.43
CA MET A 74 2.10 -14.27 -14.89
C MET A 74 0.71 -14.37 -15.53
N TYR A 75 -0.23 -13.52 -15.16
CA TYR A 75 -1.63 -13.62 -15.59
C TYR A 75 -2.05 -12.57 -16.59
N LYS A 76 -1.16 -11.69 -17.02
CA LYS A 76 -1.46 -10.58 -17.94
C LYS A 76 -2.71 -9.77 -17.53
N ILE A 77 -2.94 -9.65 -16.22
CA ILE A 77 -4.05 -8.90 -15.66
C ILE A 77 -3.57 -7.50 -15.33
N THR A 78 -4.34 -6.50 -15.73
CA THR A 78 -4.09 -5.10 -15.37
C THR A 78 -4.90 -4.76 -14.13
N PHE A 79 -4.23 -4.23 -13.12
CA PHE A 79 -4.87 -3.85 -11.86
C PHE A 79 -5.18 -2.36 -11.82
N LEU A 80 -6.28 -2.05 -11.16
CA LEU A 80 -6.63 -0.68 -10.83
C LEU A 80 -5.70 -0.16 -9.73
N THR A 81 -5.10 1.00 -9.97
CA THR A 81 -4.23 1.66 -9.01
C THR A 81 -4.62 3.12 -8.85
N ILE A 82 -3.99 3.82 -7.91
CA ILE A 82 -4.08 5.26 -7.79
C ILE A 82 -2.69 5.87 -7.95
N ILE A 83 -2.63 7.01 -8.60
CA ILE A 83 -1.41 7.80 -8.76
C ILE A 83 -1.62 9.20 -8.21
N LYS A 84 -0.54 9.85 -7.78
CA LYS A 84 -0.59 11.25 -7.39
C LYS A 84 -0.89 12.11 -8.62
N LYS A 85 -1.90 12.96 -8.52
CA LYS A 85 -2.24 13.91 -9.56
C LYS A 85 -2.93 15.13 -8.94
N GLU A 86 -2.32 16.30 -9.08
CA GLU A 86 -2.88 17.54 -8.60
C GLU A 86 -4.22 17.83 -9.32
N ASN A 87 -5.14 18.47 -8.61
CA ASN A 87 -6.48 18.83 -9.10
C ASN A 87 -7.37 17.65 -9.48
N SER A 88 -6.99 16.43 -9.07
CA SER A 88 -7.82 15.24 -9.22
C SER A 88 -8.30 14.74 -7.87
N ALA A 89 -9.35 13.94 -7.89
CA ALA A 89 -9.89 13.30 -6.69
C ALA A 89 -10.45 11.92 -7.03
N VAL A 90 -10.37 11.00 -6.06
CA VAL A 90 -10.89 9.65 -6.18
C VAL A 90 -11.98 9.44 -5.15
N ASN A 91 -13.14 8.99 -5.58
CA ASN A 91 -14.16 8.52 -4.66
C ASN A 91 -13.79 7.13 -4.15
N ALA A 92 -13.96 6.93 -2.87
CA ALA A 92 -13.60 5.70 -2.18
C ALA A 92 -14.54 5.46 -1.00
N VAL A 93 -14.29 4.39 -0.26
CA VAL A 93 -14.97 4.10 1.00
C VAL A 93 -13.94 3.78 2.09
N TYR A 94 -14.29 3.99 3.35
CA TYR A 94 -13.43 3.62 4.47
C TYR A 94 -14.21 3.01 5.62
#